data_95e932f9dd3d25a8559492591613369f
#
_entry.id   95e932f9dd3d25a8559492591613369f
#
_cell.length_a   1.000
_cell.length_b   1.000
_cell.length_c   1.000
_cell.angle_alpha   90.00
_cell.angle_beta   90.00
_cell.angle_gamma   90.00
#
_symmetry.space_group_name_H-M   'P 1'
#
loop_
_entity.id
_entity.type
_entity.pdbx_description
1 polymer ?
#
loop_
_entity_poly.entity_id
_entity_poly.type
_entity_poly.pdbx_seq_one_letter_code
_entity_poly.pdbx_strand_id
1 'polypeptide(L)'
;MVAAVVLVFVFIFCTVLLFHLVQQNRYNTATQLESIARSVREPLSSAILKGDIPEAEAILASIKPAGVVSRADVVLPNQFQALRKSFIPERPVPVMVTRLFELPVQISLGVYSLERPANPQPIAYLVLQADSFRMYKFVMSTLSTLVTIYLLLSLILTVAISWCINRLILHPLRNIARELNAIPAQEPVGHQLALPRLH
;
A
#
# COMPACT_ATOMS: atom_id res chain seq x y z
N MET A 1 21.11 -21.19 1.36
CA MET A 1 21.67 -19.90 1.72
C MET A 1 21.26 -18.79 0.74
N VAL A 2 21.53 -18.98 -0.54
CA VAL A 2 21.14 -18.00 -1.56
C VAL A 2 19.65 -17.77 -1.59
N ALA A 3 18.85 -18.81 -1.48
CA ALA A 3 17.39 -18.70 -1.45
C ALA A 3 16.90 -17.85 -0.28
N ALA A 4 17.49 -18.02 0.88
CA ALA A 4 17.13 -17.24 2.07
C ALA A 4 17.44 -15.76 1.87
N VAL A 5 18.61 -15.44 1.28
CA VAL A 5 18.99 -14.06 0.98
C VAL A 5 18.02 -13.44 0.00
N VAL A 6 17.66 -14.14 -1.07
CA VAL A 6 16.73 -13.65 -2.08
C VAL A 6 15.35 -13.40 -1.45
N LEU A 7 14.86 -14.31 -0.61
CA LEU A 7 13.58 -14.15 0.05
C LEU A 7 13.56 -12.95 1.00
N VAL A 8 14.67 -12.72 1.71
CA VAL A 8 14.81 -11.54 2.58
C VAL A 8 14.76 -10.26 1.76
N PHE A 9 15.48 -10.19 0.64
CA PHE A 9 15.43 -9.03 -0.24
C PHE A 9 14.04 -8.79 -0.82
N VAL A 10 13.36 -9.86 -1.23
CA VAL A 10 11.99 -9.75 -1.75
C VAL A 10 11.04 -9.26 -0.65
N PHE A 11 11.21 -9.75 0.57
CA PHE A 11 10.40 -9.29 1.72
C PHE A 11 10.60 -7.80 1.98
N ILE A 12 11.87 -7.35 1.99
CA ILE A 12 12.19 -5.93 2.18
C ILE A 12 11.59 -5.10 1.04
N PHE A 13 11.73 -5.57 -0.20
CA PHE A 13 11.17 -4.89 -1.36
C PHE A 13 9.65 -4.78 -1.26
N CYS A 14 8.95 -5.85 -0.87
CA CYS A 14 7.50 -5.83 -0.70
C CYS A 14 7.07 -4.86 0.39
N THR A 15 7.82 -4.79 1.49
CA THR A 15 7.53 -3.86 2.59
C THR A 15 7.68 -2.41 2.12
N VAL A 16 8.78 -2.10 1.42
CA VAL A 16 9.02 -0.77 0.87
C VAL A 16 7.94 -0.41 -0.15
N LEU A 17 7.57 -1.36 -0.99
CA LEU A 17 6.53 -1.16 -1.99
C LEU A 17 5.17 -0.90 -1.35
N LEU A 18 4.83 -1.62 -0.28
CA LEU A 18 3.60 -1.39 0.46
C LEU A 18 3.54 0.05 0.99
N PHE A 19 4.60 0.50 1.66
CA PHE A 19 4.66 1.87 2.16
C PHE A 19 4.57 2.89 1.03
N HIS A 20 5.28 2.64 -0.06
CA HIS A 20 5.23 3.55 -1.21
C HIS A 20 3.82 3.66 -1.79
N LEU A 21 3.15 2.53 -1.99
CA LEU A 21 1.79 2.51 -2.54
C LEU A 21 0.79 3.19 -1.63
N VAL A 22 0.92 2.98 -0.32
CA VAL A 22 0.03 3.63 0.65
C VAL A 22 0.28 5.13 0.71
N GLN A 23 1.54 5.56 0.70
CA GLN A 23 1.87 6.98 0.67
C GLN A 23 1.38 7.64 -0.62
N GLN A 24 1.51 6.97 -1.75
CA GLN A 24 0.98 7.43 -3.02
C GLN A 24 -0.55 7.59 -2.96
N ASN A 25 -1.24 6.61 -2.38
CA ASN A 25 -2.68 6.66 -2.22
C ASN A 25 -3.11 7.80 -1.29
N ARG A 26 -2.37 8.02 -0.19
CA ARG A 26 -2.60 9.16 0.69
C ARG A 26 -2.45 10.49 -0.04
N TYR A 27 -1.38 10.61 -0.81
CA TYR A 27 -1.12 11.82 -1.58
C TYR A 27 -2.23 12.07 -2.61
N ASN A 28 -2.64 11.04 -3.33
CA ASN A 28 -3.72 11.15 -4.32
C ASN A 28 -5.05 11.52 -3.66
N THR A 29 -5.33 10.93 -2.50
CA THR A 29 -6.53 11.25 -1.73
C THR A 29 -6.51 12.71 -1.26
N ALA A 30 -5.38 13.16 -0.72
CA ALA A 30 -5.24 14.54 -0.27
C ALA A 30 -5.40 15.53 -1.43
N THR A 31 -4.82 15.23 -2.59
CA THR A 31 -4.95 16.03 -3.79
C THR A 31 -6.40 16.09 -4.26
N GLN A 32 -7.10 14.97 -4.20
CA GLN A 32 -8.51 14.87 -4.56
C GLN A 32 -9.38 15.71 -3.61
N LEU A 33 -9.13 15.64 -2.31
CA LEU A 33 -9.81 16.45 -1.30
C LEU A 33 -9.56 17.94 -1.56
N GLU A 34 -8.31 18.30 -1.85
CA GLU A 34 -7.96 19.69 -2.15
C GLU A 34 -8.68 20.20 -3.39
N SER A 35 -8.75 19.41 -4.44
CA SER A 35 -9.49 19.77 -5.66
C SER A 35 -10.97 20.00 -5.37
N ILE A 36 -11.58 19.12 -4.57
CA ILE A 36 -12.97 19.28 -4.16
C ILE A 36 -13.16 20.56 -3.34
N ALA A 37 -12.28 20.79 -2.38
CA ALA A 37 -12.33 21.96 -1.53
C ALA A 37 -12.22 23.25 -2.37
N ARG A 38 -11.33 23.28 -3.34
CA ARG A 38 -11.16 24.44 -4.22
C ARG A 38 -12.39 24.69 -5.09
N SER A 39 -13.08 23.64 -5.50
CA SER A 39 -14.26 23.77 -6.33
C SER A 39 -15.45 24.39 -5.59
N VAL A 40 -15.53 24.20 -4.28
CA VAL A 40 -16.64 24.74 -3.45
C VAL A 40 -16.24 25.98 -2.66
N ARG A 41 -14.96 26.35 -2.64
CA ARG A 41 -14.44 27.44 -1.81
C ARG A 41 -15.13 28.75 -2.08
N GLU A 42 -15.25 29.12 -3.34
CA GLU A 42 -15.82 30.40 -3.73
C GLU A 42 -17.32 30.51 -3.41
N PRO A 43 -18.18 29.55 -3.83
CA PRO A 43 -19.57 29.55 -3.41
C PRO A 43 -19.75 29.54 -1.90
N LEU A 44 -18.91 28.77 -1.19
CA LEU A 44 -18.98 28.68 0.26
C LEU A 44 -18.62 30.02 0.92
N SER A 45 -17.59 30.69 0.40
CA SER A 45 -17.21 32.04 0.85
C SER A 45 -18.39 33.00 0.74
N SER A 46 -19.05 33.01 -0.42
CA SER A 46 -20.22 33.84 -0.65
C SER A 46 -21.35 33.55 0.34
N ALA A 47 -21.64 32.28 0.57
CA ALA A 47 -22.69 31.87 1.50
C ALA A 47 -22.37 32.28 2.95
N ILE A 48 -21.11 32.13 3.36
CA ILE A 48 -20.67 32.51 4.71
C ILE A 48 -20.78 34.02 4.90
N LEU A 49 -20.35 34.81 3.92
CA LEU A 49 -20.41 36.26 4.00
C LEU A 49 -21.82 36.78 4.07
N LYS A 50 -22.77 36.12 3.39
CA LYS A 50 -24.17 36.47 3.46
C LYS A 50 -24.85 36.00 4.73
N GLY A 51 -24.21 35.14 5.50
CA GLY A 51 -24.81 34.51 6.66
C GLY A 51 -25.89 33.49 6.31
N ASP A 52 -25.91 33.01 5.08
CA ASP A 52 -26.91 32.05 4.61
C ASP A 52 -26.45 30.62 4.95
N ILE A 53 -26.79 30.18 6.15
CA ILE A 53 -26.43 28.87 6.64
C ILE A 53 -27.03 27.75 5.80
N PRO A 54 -28.32 27.78 5.42
CA PRO A 54 -28.88 26.72 4.56
C PRO A 54 -28.15 26.59 3.22
N GLU A 55 -27.73 27.69 2.60
CA GLU A 55 -26.98 27.66 1.36
C GLU A 55 -25.60 27.03 1.58
N ALA A 56 -24.91 27.39 2.66
CA ALA A 56 -23.62 26.80 3.02
C ALA A 56 -23.74 25.29 3.25
N GLU A 57 -24.79 24.86 3.93
CA GLU A 57 -25.03 23.44 4.13
C GLU A 57 -25.33 22.71 2.82
N ALA A 58 -26.08 23.34 1.91
CA ALA A 58 -26.36 22.77 0.60
C ALA A 58 -25.07 22.62 -0.24
N ILE A 59 -24.17 23.59 -0.15
CA ILE A 59 -22.89 23.55 -0.83
C ILE A 59 -22.04 22.41 -0.27
N LEU A 60 -21.99 22.25 1.05
CA LEU A 60 -21.29 21.12 1.66
C LEU A 60 -21.92 19.79 1.26
N ALA A 61 -23.23 19.72 1.20
CA ALA A 61 -23.93 18.50 0.79
C ALA A 61 -23.61 18.11 -0.67
N SER A 62 -23.29 19.08 -1.51
CA SER A 62 -22.96 18.84 -2.91
C SER A 62 -21.65 18.06 -3.10
N ILE A 63 -20.84 17.93 -2.04
CA ILE A 63 -19.58 17.19 -2.06
C ILE A 63 -19.82 15.67 -1.97
N LYS A 64 -20.95 15.25 -1.42
CA LYS A 64 -21.27 13.83 -1.18
C LYS A 64 -21.06 12.92 -2.40
N PRO A 65 -21.50 13.31 -3.62
CA PRO A 65 -21.32 12.42 -4.79
C PRO A 65 -19.88 12.08 -5.12
N ALA A 66 -18.90 12.87 -4.67
CA ALA A 66 -17.49 12.57 -4.90
C ALA A 66 -17.05 11.25 -4.24
N GLY A 67 -17.74 10.84 -3.19
CA GLY A 67 -17.54 9.52 -2.58
C GLY A 67 -16.29 9.34 -1.73
N VAL A 68 -15.33 10.26 -1.81
CA VAL A 68 -14.07 10.17 -1.09
C VAL A 68 -14.11 10.89 0.26
N VAL A 69 -15.04 11.84 0.42
CA VAL A 69 -15.14 12.66 1.61
C VAL A 69 -16.08 12.00 2.61
N SER A 70 -15.61 11.74 3.82
CA SER A 70 -16.45 11.21 4.90
C SER A 70 -17.10 12.32 5.71
N ARG A 71 -16.42 13.46 5.84
CA ARG A 71 -16.88 14.58 6.64
C ARG A 71 -16.34 15.89 6.13
N ALA A 72 -17.17 16.92 6.15
CA ALA A 72 -16.78 18.27 5.81
C ALA A 72 -17.15 19.19 6.96
N ASP A 73 -16.19 19.98 7.44
CA ASP A 73 -16.38 20.93 8.51
C ASP A 73 -16.01 22.34 8.04
N VAL A 74 -16.75 23.32 8.51
CA VAL A 74 -16.37 24.72 8.40
C VAL A 74 -16.00 25.23 9.78
N VAL A 75 -14.75 25.65 9.91
CA VAL A 75 -14.17 26.10 11.19
C VAL A 75 -13.81 27.58 11.07
N LEU A 76 -14.25 28.39 12.02
CA LEU A 76 -13.89 29.79 12.05
C LEU A 76 -12.47 29.98 12.58
N PRO A 77 -11.84 31.15 12.31
CA PRO A 77 -10.45 31.39 12.75
C PRO A 77 -10.24 31.25 14.26
N ASN A 78 -11.29 31.40 15.08
CA ASN A 78 -11.24 31.21 16.53
C ASN A 78 -11.37 29.74 16.95
N GLN A 79 -11.26 28.82 16.00
CA GLN A 79 -11.40 27.37 16.20
C GLN A 79 -12.85 26.93 16.49
N PHE A 80 -13.81 27.83 16.38
CA PHE A 80 -15.21 27.48 16.54
C PHE A 80 -15.72 26.74 15.32
N GLN A 81 -16.30 25.57 15.53
CA GLN A 81 -16.86 24.78 14.44
C GLN A 81 -18.24 25.29 14.11
N ALA A 82 -18.36 25.98 12.96
CA ALA A 82 -19.61 26.58 12.53
C ALA A 82 -20.58 25.57 11.89
N LEU A 83 -20.04 24.69 11.05
CA LEU A 83 -20.82 23.69 10.33
C LEU A 83 -20.10 22.35 10.31
N ARG A 84 -20.89 21.29 10.38
CA ARG A 84 -20.35 19.94 10.20
C ARG A 84 -21.34 19.13 9.37
N LYS A 85 -20.82 18.50 8.33
CA LYS A 85 -21.62 17.61 7.50
C LYS A 85 -20.91 16.26 7.42
N SER A 86 -21.59 15.23 7.90
CA SER A 86 -21.06 13.87 7.86
C SER A 86 -21.75 13.09 6.75
N PHE A 87 -20.99 12.51 5.85
CA PHE A 87 -21.52 11.78 4.68
C PHE A 87 -21.45 10.28 4.85
N ILE A 88 -20.42 9.80 5.53
CA ILE A 88 -20.16 8.38 5.72
C ILE A 88 -19.99 8.16 7.23
N PRO A 89 -20.73 7.22 7.84
CA PRO A 89 -20.53 6.90 9.25
C PRO A 89 -19.11 6.42 9.50
N GLU A 90 -18.54 6.80 10.63
CA GLU A 90 -17.24 6.32 11.00
C GLU A 90 -17.30 4.81 11.26
N ARG A 91 -16.36 4.09 10.66
CA ARG A 91 -16.22 2.66 10.85
C ARG A 91 -14.92 2.38 11.57
N PRO A 92 -14.89 1.36 12.44
CA PRO A 92 -13.68 1.09 13.21
C PRO A 92 -12.51 0.68 12.31
N VAL A 93 -11.36 1.26 12.60
CA VAL A 93 -10.10 0.93 11.94
C VAL A 93 -9.11 0.56 13.04
N PRO A 94 -8.31 -0.51 12.86
CA PRO A 94 -7.31 -0.87 13.86
C PRO A 94 -6.39 0.30 14.20
N VAL A 95 -6.13 0.50 15.49
CA VAL A 95 -5.30 1.62 15.95
C VAL A 95 -3.90 1.57 15.36
N MET A 96 -3.36 0.37 15.17
CA MET A 96 -2.04 0.19 14.60
C MET A 96 -1.96 0.75 13.18
N VAL A 97 -2.98 0.49 12.35
CA VAL A 97 -3.07 1.00 10.99
C VAL A 97 -3.20 2.52 10.99
N THR A 98 -4.04 3.05 11.89
CA THR A 98 -4.24 4.49 12.04
C THR A 98 -2.93 5.20 12.40
N ARG A 99 -2.16 4.63 13.31
CA ARG A 99 -0.88 5.22 13.70
C ARG A 99 0.18 5.09 12.62
N LEU A 100 0.28 3.92 12.03
CA LEU A 100 1.33 3.63 11.06
C LEU A 100 1.19 4.47 9.79
N PHE A 101 -0.03 4.67 9.32
CA PHE A 101 -0.31 5.39 8.09
C PHE A 101 -0.91 6.78 8.32
N GLU A 102 -0.96 7.23 9.57
CA GLU A 102 -1.45 8.57 9.92
C GLU A 102 -2.85 8.86 9.37
N LEU A 103 -3.79 8.00 9.69
CA LEU A 103 -5.18 8.18 9.30
C LEU A 103 -5.95 8.98 10.37
N PRO A 104 -6.98 9.73 10.00
CA PRO A 104 -7.53 9.91 8.65
C PRO A 104 -6.74 10.91 7.82
N VAL A 105 -6.84 10.77 6.50
CA VAL A 105 -6.32 11.77 5.59
C VAL A 105 -7.29 12.95 5.61
N GLN A 106 -6.76 14.13 5.88
CA GLN A 106 -7.60 15.32 6.01
C GLN A 106 -6.83 16.52 5.49
N ILE A 107 -7.54 17.46 4.90
CA ILE A 107 -6.97 18.72 4.44
C ILE A 107 -7.74 19.88 5.04
N SER A 108 -7.08 21.01 5.16
CA SER A 108 -7.68 22.27 5.59
C SER A 108 -7.36 23.33 4.55
N LEU A 109 -8.40 23.97 4.03
CA LEU A 109 -8.23 25.02 3.04
C LEU A 109 -8.84 26.32 3.55
N GLY A 110 -8.07 27.40 3.51
CA GLY A 110 -8.57 28.72 3.91
C GLY A 110 -9.63 29.23 2.94
N VAL A 111 -10.73 29.72 3.48
CA VAL A 111 -11.78 30.38 2.72
C VAL A 111 -11.61 31.88 2.88
N TYR A 112 -11.43 32.59 1.77
CA TYR A 112 -11.13 34.02 1.77
C TYR A 112 -12.30 34.81 1.25
N SER A 113 -12.42 36.04 1.75
CA SER A 113 -13.40 36.99 1.22
C SER A 113 -12.89 37.59 -0.10
N LEU A 114 -13.68 37.47 -1.16
CA LEU A 114 -13.38 38.08 -2.43
C LEU A 114 -13.53 39.63 -2.41
N GLU A 115 -14.27 40.13 -1.42
CA GLU A 115 -14.52 41.55 -1.30
C GLU A 115 -13.36 42.34 -0.69
N ARG A 116 -12.39 41.65 -0.11
CA ARG A 116 -11.24 42.25 0.55
C ARG A 116 -9.93 41.66 0.09
N PRO A 117 -9.55 41.85 -1.18
CA PRO A 117 -8.32 41.26 -1.69
C PRO A 117 -7.05 41.81 -1.02
N ALA A 118 -7.14 42.96 -0.37
CA ALA A 118 -6.02 43.57 0.31
C ALA A 118 -5.73 42.99 1.70
N ASN A 119 -6.67 42.21 2.23
CA ASN A 119 -6.51 41.59 3.55
C ASN A 119 -6.60 40.05 3.41
N PRO A 120 -5.46 39.37 3.28
CA PRO A 120 -5.43 37.93 2.96
C PRO A 120 -5.77 36.99 4.12
N GLN A 121 -6.44 37.48 5.16
CA GLN A 121 -6.81 36.62 6.26
C GLN A 121 -8.04 35.78 5.91
N PRO A 122 -8.01 34.49 6.17
CA PRO A 122 -9.15 33.64 5.89
C PRO A 122 -10.31 33.95 6.82
N ILE A 123 -11.53 33.96 6.27
CA ILE A 123 -12.75 34.14 7.06
C ILE A 123 -13.20 32.86 7.72
N ALA A 124 -12.78 31.72 7.18
CA ALA A 124 -13.06 30.41 7.71
C ALA A 124 -12.09 29.40 7.13
N TYR A 125 -12.11 28.18 7.65
CA TYR A 125 -11.36 27.06 7.10
C TYR A 125 -12.31 25.94 6.74
N LEU A 126 -12.18 25.44 5.53
CA LEU A 126 -12.89 24.25 5.09
C LEU A 126 -12.00 23.04 5.36
N VAL A 127 -12.47 22.15 6.22
CA VAL A 127 -11.73 20.92 6.57
C VAL A 127 -12.47 19.75 5.97
N LEU A 128 -11.81 19.01 5.09
CA LEU A 128 -12.35 17.80 4.50
C LEU A 128 -11.57 16.60 5.01
N GLN A 129 -12.30 15.59 5.44
CA GLN A 129 -11.73 14.36 5.95
C GLN A 129 -12.11 13.19 5.05
N ALA A 130 -11.13 12.40 4.66
CA ALA A 130 -11.37 11.18 3.89
C ALA A 130 -11.81 10.04 4.80
N ASP A 131 -12.46 9.02 4.20
CA ASP A 131 -12.90 7.84 4.92
C ASP A 131 -11.70 6.95 5.25
N SER A 132 -11.36 6.88 6.55
CA SER A 132 -10.26 6.05 7.04
C SER A 132 -10.46 4.57 6.73
N PHE A 133 -11.70 4.09 6.75
CA PHE A 133 -11.98 2.69 6.48
C PHE A 133 -11.70 2.33 5.02
N ARG A 134 -11.93 3.25 4.11
CA ARG A 134 -11.59 3.05 2.69
C ARG A 134 -10.09 2.91 2.51
N MET A 135 -9.30 3.72 3.20
CA MET A 135 -7.84 3.62 3.20
C MET A 135 -7.39 2.30 3.84
N TYR A 136 -8.02 1.92 4.94
CA TYR A 136 -7.75 0.63 5.59
C TYR A 136 -8.00 -0.54 4.65
N LYS A 137 -9.11 -0.52 3.92
CA LYS A 137 -9.39 -1.54 2.91
C LYS A 137 -8.32 -1.59 1.83
N PHE A 138 -7.87 -0.42 1.39
CA PHE A 138 -6.79 -0.33 0.40
C PHE A 138 -5.51 -0.96 0.93
N VAL A 139 -5.14 -0.65 2.18
CA VAL A 139 -3.95 -1.22 2.83
C VAL A 139 -4.06 -2.74 2.91
N MET A 140 -5.21 -3.25 3.35
CA MET A 140 -5.42 -4.69 3.48
C MET A 140 -5.41 -5.40 2.13
N SER A 141 -6.02 -4.80 1.12
CA SER A 141 -6.02 -5.35 -0.24
C SER A 141 -4.61 -5.39 -0.82
N THR A 142 -3.85 -4.31 -0.67
CA THR A 142 -2.47 -4.24 -1.13
C THR A 142 -1.58 -5.24 -0.39
N LEU A 143 -1.73 -5.33 0.92
CA LEU A 143 -0.99 -6.28 1.74
C LEU A 143 -1.29 -7.72 1.31
N SER A 144 -2.57 -8.05 1.11
CA SER A 144 -2.98 -9.37 0.65
C SER A 144 -2.37 -9.71 -0.71
N THR A 145 -2.38 -8.77 -1.65
CA THR A 145 -1.79 -8.95 -2.98
C THR A 145 -0.29 -9.18 -2.87
N LEU A 146 0.41 -8.38 -2.06
CA LEU A 146 1.86 -8.52 -1.90
C LEU A 146 2.23 -9.83 -1.21
N VAL A 147 1.46 -10.26 -0.22
CA VAL A 147 1.67 -11.56 0.45
C VAL A 147 1.48 -12.70 -0.54
N THR A 148 0.46 -12.64 -1.38
CA THR A 148 0.19 -13.63 -2.41
C THR A 148 1.35 -13.71 -3.40
N ILE A 149 1.84 -12.56 -3.88
CA ILE A 149 2.99 -12.48 -4.78
C ILE A 149 4.23 -13.07 -4.13
N TYR A 150 4.47 -12.72 -2.87
CA TYR A 150 5.61 -13.24 -2.11
C TYR A 150 5.58 -14.76 -2.00
N LEU A 151 4.41 -15.32 -1.66
CA LEU A 151 4.25 -16.77 -1.55
C LEU A 151 4.45 -17.47 -2.89
N LEU A 152 3.94 -16.89 -3.98
CA LEU A 152 4.13 -17.45 -5.32
C LEU A 152 5.59 -17.42 -5.73
N LEU A 153 6.30 -16.31 -5.47
CA LEU A 153 7.72 -16.21 -5.75
C LEU A 153 8.52 -17.20 -4.93
N SER A 154 8.17 -17.37 -3.66
CA SER A 154 8.81 -18.36 -2.79
C SER A 154 8.64 -19.78 -3.33
N LEU A 155 7.42 -20.11 -3.79
CA LEU A 155 7.14 -21.43 -4.36
C LEU A 155 7.92 -21.64 -5.65
N ILE A 156 7.90 -20.67 -6.56
CA ILE A 156 8.64 -20.76 -7.83
C ILE A 156 10.12 -20.91 -7.56
N LEU A 157 10.68 -20.13 -6.63
CA LEU A 157 12.09 -20.19 -6.29
C LEU A 157 12.46 -21.55 -5.69
N THR A 158 11.62 -22.09 -4.81
CA THR A 158 11.83 -23.40 -4.21
C THR A 158 11.83 -24.50 -5.29
N VAL A 159 10.86 -24.46 -6.19
CA VAL A 159 10.76 -25.43 -7.29
C VAL A 159 11.97 -25.32 -8.21
N ALA A 160 12.37 -24.08 -8.57
CA ALA A 160 13.51 -23.85 -9.44
C ALA A 160 14.81 -24.37 -8.83
N ILE A 161 15.03 -24.10 -7.55
CA ILE A 161 16.21 -24.57 -6.83
C ILE A 161 16.21 -26.09 -6.73
N SER A 162 15.08 -26.68 -6.39
CA SER A 162 14.95 -28.15 -6.32
C SER A 162 15.24 -28.79 -7.67
N TRP A 163 14.72 -28.21 -8.74
CA TRP A 163 14.98 -28.69 -10.10
C TRP A 163 16.43 -28.56 -10.48
N CYS A 164 17.06 -27.42 -10.18
CA CYS A 164 18.48 -27.21 -10.46
C CYS A 164 19.35 -28.20 -9.70
N ILE A 165 19.07 -28.40 -8.41
CA ILE A 165 19.83 -29.36 -7.60
C ILE A 165 19.67 -30.76 -8.16
N ASN A 166 18.43 -31.15 -8.48
CA ASN A 166 18.18 -32.47 -9.03
C ASN A 166 18.89 -32.66 -10.36
N ARG A 167 18.83 -31.69 -11.24
CA ARG A 167 19.37 -31.82 -12.58
C ARG A 167 20.91 -31.62 -12.63
N LEU A 168 21.45 -30.66 -11.90
CA LEU A 168 22.85 -30.32 -11.99
C LEU A 168 23.75 -31.05 -11.00
N ILE A 169 23.17 -31.56 -9.92
CA ILE A 169 23.94 -32.22 -8.86
C ILE A 169 23.56 -33.69 -8.68
N LEU A 170 22.29 -33.95 -8.41
CA LEU A 170 21.85 -35.30 -8.12
C LEU A 170 21.86 -36.22 -9.33
N HIS A 171 21.50 -35.71 -10.49
CA HIS A 171 21.50 -36.53 -11.70
C HIS A 171 22.91 -36.99 -12.12
N PRO A 172 23.92 -36.13 -12.16
CA PRO A 172 25.30 -36.59 -12.41
C PRO A 172 25.80 -37.55 -11.35
N LEU A 173 25.47 -37.33 -10.09
CA LEU A 173 25.87 -38.24 -9.02
C LEU A 173 25.23 -39.61 -9.15
N ARG A 174 23.97 -39.68 -9.57
CA ARG A 174 23.30 -40.96 -9.83
C ARG A 174 23.96 -41.71 -10.98
N ASN A 175 24.36 -41.02 -12.02
CA ASN A 175 25.04 -41.63 -13.15
C ASN A 175 26.41 -42.18 -12.73
N ILE A 176 27.14 -41.46 -11.94
CA ILE A 176 28.42 -41.91 -11.39
C ILE A 176 28.22 -43.13 -10.53
N ALA A 177 27.22 -43.12 -9.67
CA ALA A 177 26.90 -44.26 -8.83
C ALA A 177 26.54 -45.49 -9.65
N ARG A 178 25.82 -45.35 -10.73
CA ARG A 178 25.51 -46.45 -11.62
C ARG A 178 26.77 -47.05 -12.26
N GLU A 179 27.65 -46.17 -12.73
CA GLU A 179 28.91 -46.61 -13.29
C GLU A 179 29.75 -47.37 -12.28
N LEU A 180 29.83 -46.84 -11.06
CA LEU A 180 30.56 -47.52 -10.01
C LEU A 180 29.95 -48.87 -9.62
N ASN A 181 28.65 -48.98 -9.65
CA ASN A 181 27.99 -50.25 -9.35
C ASN A 181 28.13 -51.24 -10.50
N ALA A 182 28.27 -50.76 -11.71
CA ALA A 182 28.46 -51.61 -12.87
C ALA A 182 29.85 -52.18 -12.95
N ILE A 183 30.87 -51.43 -12.56
CA ILE A 183 32.25 -51.84 -12.60
C ILE A 183 32.50 -53.11 -11.79
N PRO A 184 32.12 -53.22 -10.53
CA PRO A 184 32.36 -54.42 -9.76
C PRO A 184 31.72 -55.67 -10.36
N ALA A 185 30.61 -55.51 -11.06
CA ALA A 185 29.99 -56.66 -11.68
C ALA A 185 30.76 -57.16 -12.87
N GLN A 186 31.45 -56.30 -13.54
CA GLN A 186 32.25 -56.68 -14.66
C GLN A 186 33.64 -57.08 -14.27
N GLU A 187 34.06 -56.65 -13.12
CA GLU A 187 35.33 -56.74 -12.74
C GLU A 187 35.88 -58.03 -12.42
N PRO A 188 35.17 -58.95 -11.95
CA PRO A 188 35.78 -60.16 -11.58
C PRO A 188 36.68 -60.69 -12.61
N VAL A 189 36.53 -60.18 -13.73
CA VAL A 189 37.23 -60.67 -14.77
C VAL A 189 38.57 -60.11 -14.90
N GLY A 190 38.72 -58.93 -14.72
CA GLY A 190 39.90 -58.39 -15.02
C GLY A 190 40.44 -57.45 -14.10
N HIS A 191 39.66 -57.03 -13.25
CA HIS A 191 40.07 -55.93 -12.58
C HIS A 191 40.91 -56.18 -11.46
N GLN A 192 40.85 -57.25 -10.95
CA GLN A 192 41.58 -57.48 -9.96
C GLN A 192 42.89 -57.38 -10.23
N LEU A 193 43.13 -57.36 -11.15
CA LEU A 193 44.21 -57.17 -11.53
C LEU A 193 44.54 -56.00 -11.70
N ALA A 194 43.91 -55.46 -12.09
CA ALA A 194 44.24 -54.20 -12.22
C ALA A 194 44.67 -53.67 -10.99
N LEU A 195 44.77 -54.37 -10.22
CA LEU A 195 45.08 -53.98 -9.11
C LEU A 195 46.21 -54.43 -8.66
N PRO A 196 46.70 -55.17 -9.00
CA PRO A 196 47.71 -55.44 -8.65
C PRO A 196 48.49 -55.53 -9.28
N ARG A 197 48.31 -55.68 -10.02
CA ARG A 197 48.86 -55.55 -10.46
C ARG A 197 49.28 -54.95 -10.01
N LEU A 198 49.39 -55.23 -9.36
CA LEU A 198 49.56 -54.71 -8.84
C LEU A 198 50.22 -54.81 -8.53
N HIS A 199 50.43 -55.32 -8.78
CA HIS A 199 50.66 -55.38 -8.63
C HIS A 199 50.53 -55.18 -8.31
#